data_507b7c87214dc796d9fb36a5f6406dbe
#
_entry.id   507b7c87214dc796d9fb36a5f6406dbe
#
_cell.length_a   1.000
_cell.length_b   1.000
_cell.length_c   1.000
_cell.angle_alpha   90.00
_cell.angle_beta   90.00
_cell.angle_gamma   90.00
#
_symmetry.space_group_name_H-M   'P 1'
#
loop_
_entity.id
_entity.type
_entity.pdbx_description
1 polymer ?
#
loop_
_entity_poly.entity_id
_entity_poly.type
_entity_poly.pdbx_seq_one_letter_code
_entity_poly.pdbx_strand_id
1 'polypeptide(L)'
;MSEKPNNERPADLAVQDSVGGMAKRLLNPAHLRDLAKRGAATLHEQGAEQLWRDVKFRVGLALHHDDWRHRADIPLKRELKAQRAANLQGPKISIIVPLYNTPAKFFDEMLRSVTRQTYQNWELVLVDASDPDKRLESRLPKAVPGTIVYEPVENGGIAANTTRGFEMAHGDYIALLDHDDVLYLNALFEVVQTIQNTGADFVYSDEIVLSADLKELGGYHFKPDFAPDYLRGVNFITHLAVFSRPLLDAAGAYESKEFDGAQDHDLILRLTEKAQRIEHIKKVLYIWRGHAGSTAAGMEAKPYAIAAGERAIDAQLQRLGLPGCAMAVPDAPGAFQVRYELTGSPLISVLIPNKDHTDDLDRCLTSLYQNAGYDNFEVIVIENNSTDPATEAYYQTIPGRFARCKVVRYQGTFNFSAINNFGAQFADGEHLLLLNNDIEVLSHDFLRELLSYSQRPDVGAVGAKLYYPDDTIQHAGVLMGINGSAGHSHKSYPRTAVGDMYRLVTTQDYMAVTGACLMTKTALYRANGGLDEEKFAVAYNDVDYCLKLWQRGLLNVYTPRAEAYHYESKSRGLDTLSENAKRYEREKANFYAKYKQYIDNYDPYYNPHFNNLFENFGLK
;
A
#
# COMPACT_ATOMS: atom_id res chain seq x y z
N MET A 1 -7.23 -14.09 45.39
CA MET A 1 -8.27 -13.98 44.38
C MET A 1 -7.64 -13.11 43.28
N SER A 2 -7.09 -13.74 42.28
CA SER A 2 -6.39 -13.09 41.17
C SER A 2 -7.34 -13.04 39.97
N GLU A 3 -7.73 -11.84 39.58
CA GLU A 3 -8.46 -11.60 38.34
C GLU A 3 -7.56 -11.92 37.15
N LYS A 4 -8.07 -12.76 36.25
CA LYS A 4 -7.43 -13.04 34.94
C LYS A 4 -7.71 -11.87 34.01
N PRO A 5 -6.73 -11.41 33.22
CA PRO A 5 -6.99 -10.40 32.21
C PRO A 5 -7.82 -10.99 31.07
N ASN A 6 -8.81 -10.21 30.66
CA ASN A 6 -9.72 -10.51 29.56
C ASN A 6 -8.94 -10.44 28.24
N ASN A 7 -8.71 -11.58 27.62
CA ASN A 7 -8.05 -11.72 26.33
C ASN A 7 -9.07 -11.55 25.19
N GLU A 8 -9.47 -10.32 24.90
CA GLU A 8 -10.18 -10.01 23.66
C GLU A 8 -9.14 -9.77 22.55
N ARG A 9 -9.17 -10.63 21.54
CA ARG A 9 -8.26 -10.59 20.40
C ARG A 9 -8.56 -9.40 19.48
N PRO A 10 -7.56 -8.68 18.95
CA PRO A 10 -7.76 -7.57 17.99
C PRO A 10 -8.23 -8.00 16.60
N ALA A 11 -8.45 -9.27 16.34
CA ALA A 11 -8.78 -9.81 15.02
C ALA A 11 -10.25 -9.65 14.59
N ASP A 12 -11.14 -9.10 15.43
CA ASP A 12 -12.58 -9.13 15.19
C ASP A 12 -13.15 -7.91 14.44
N LEU A 13 -12.31 -7.03 13.90
CA LEU A 13 -12.81 -5.86 13.14
C LEU A 13 -12.88 -6.06 11.61
N ALA A 14 -12.42 -7.19 11.10
CA ALA A 14 -12.42 -7.49 9.66
C ALA A 14 -13.28 -8.69 9.25
N VAL A 15 -14.00 -9.37 10.17
CA VAL A 15 -14.66 -10.63 9.85
C VAL A 15 -16.11 -10.67 10.32
N GLN A 16 -16.98 -10.79 9.32
CA GLN A 16 -18.22 -11.56 9.33
C GLN A 16 -19.20 -11.33 10.49
N ASP A 17 -20.09 -10.38 10.30
CA ASP A 17 -21.43 -10.57 10.86
C ASP A 17 -22.18 -11.60 10.00
N SER A 18 -22.47 -12.75 10.57
CA SER A 18 -23.47 -13.66 9.99
C SER A 18 -24.81 -12.92 9.82
N VAL A 19 -25.65 -13.32 8.85
CA VAL A 19 -26.98 -12.69 8.61
C VAL A 19 -27.76 -12.47 9.92
N GLY A 20 -27.61 -13.37 10.89
CA GLY A 20 -28.20 -13.24 12.23
C GLY A 20 -27.52 -12.16 13.11
N GLY A 21 -26.21 -11.91 12.96
CA GLY A 21 -25.50 -10.86 13.68
C GLY A 21 -25.81 -9.48 13.12
N MET A 22 -25.90 -9.34 11.80
CA MET A 22 -26.26 -8.10 11.11
C MET A 22 -27.72 -7.72 11.38
N ALA A 23 -28.65 -8.68 11.36
CA ALA A 23 -30.05 -8.44 11.76
C ALA A 23 -30.15 -7.98 13.21
N LYS A 24 -29.38 -8.54 14.15
CA LYS A 24 -29.33 -8.08 15.54
C LYS A 24 -28.74 -6.68 15.68
N ARG A 25 -27.72 -6.30 14.90
CA ARG A 25 -27.17 -4.93 14.89
C ARG A 25 -28.13 -3.94 14.27
N LEU A 26 -28.78 -4.26 13.15
CA LEU A 26 -29.80 -3.43 12.50
C LEU A 26 -31.03 -3.18 13.41
N LEU A 27 -31.33 -4.12 14.31
CA LEU A 27 -32.42 -3.98 15.28
C LEU A 27 -31.98 -3.32 16.60
N ASN A 28 -30.68 -3.00 16.77
CA ASN A 28 -30.19 -2.30 17.94
C ASN A 28 -30.60 -0.81 17.89
N PRO A 29 -31.40 -0.29 18.86
CA PRO A 29 -31.85 1.09 18.82
C PRO A 29 -30.75 2.15 18.85
N ALA A 30 -29.59 1.85 19.44
CA ALA A 30 -28.44 2.75 19.47
C ALA A 30 -27.79 2.83 18.06
N HIS A 31 -27.64 1.71 17.38
CA HIS A 31 -27.10 1.64 16.03
C HIS A 31 -28.03 2.29 15.00
N LEU A 32 -29.35 2.09 15.12
CA LEU A 32 -30.36 2.77 14.29
C LEU A 32 -30.32 4.29 14.46
N ARG A 33 -30.11 4.78 15.68
CA ARG A 33 -29.97 6.22 15.95
C ARG A 33 -28.68 6.78 15.31
N ASP A 34 -27.58 6.05 15.36
CA ASP A 34 -26.32 6.45 14.73
C ASP A 34 -26.44 6.45 13.20
N LEU A 35 -27.04 5.42 12.61
CA LEU A 35 -27.35 5.38 11.17
C LEU A 35 -28.26 6.53 10.74
N ALA A 36 -29.28 6.84 11.53
CA ALA A 36 -30.19 7.96 11.24
C ALA A 36 -29.46 9.32 11.32
N LYS A 37 -28.56 9.52 12.30
CA LYS A 37 -27.74 10.72 12.42
C LYS A 37 -26.78 10.86 11.23
N ARG A 38 -26.08 9.79 10.84
CA ARG A 38 -25.20 9.80 9.67
C ARG A 38 -25.98 10.02 8.38
N GLY A 39 -27.11 9.37 8.21
CA GLY A 39 -27.99 9.58 7.06
C GLY A 39 -28.51 11.02 6.97
N ALA A 40 -28.87 11.63 8.11
CA ALA A 40 -29.27 13.04 8.15
C ALA A 40 -28.09 13.98 7.83
N ALA A 41 -26.88 13.68 8.30
CA ALA A 41 -25.68 14.43 7.95
C ALA A 41 -25.37 14.30 6.45
N THR A 42 -25.35 13.10 5.90
CA THR A 42 -25.14 12.87 4.46
C THR A 42 -26.19 13.59 3.62
N LEU A 43 -27.46 13.53 4.02
CA LEU A 43 -28.55 14.24 3.32
C LEU A 43 -28.34 15.74 3.35
N HIS A 44 -27.93 16.28 4.49
CA HIS A 44 -27.72 17.71 4.68
C HIS A 44 -26.45 18.23 3.97
N GLU A 45 -25.38 17.44 3.98
CA GLU A 45 -24.05 17.83 3.51
C GLU A 45 -23.80 17.46 2.03
N GLN A 46 -24.34 16.33 1.58
CA GLN A 46 -24.00 15.73 0.28
C GLN A 46 -25.25 15.48 -0.60
N GLY A 47 -26.44 15.75 -0.09
CA GLY A 47 -27.68 15.64 -0.83
C GLY A 47 -28.31 14.25 -0.90
N ALA A 48 -29.54 14.20 -1.40
CA ALA A 48 -30.37 12.98 -1.44
C ALA A 48 -29.80 11.89 -2.36
N GLU A 49 -29.08 12.26 -3.40
CA GLU A 49 -28.50 11.31 -4.35
C GLU A 49 -27.36 10.50 -3.72
N GLN A 50 -26.49 11.15 -2.94
CA GLN A 50 -25.42 10.47 -2.22
C GLN A 50 -25.97 9.56 -1.11
N LEU A 51 -26.95 10.04 -0.34
CA LEU A 51 -27.64 9.21 0.64
C LEU A 51 -28.26 7.97 0.00
N TRP A 52 -28.87 8.10 -1.17
CA TRP A 52 -29.46 7.01 -1.91
C TRP A 52 -28.40 6.01 -2.43
N ARG A 53 -27.25 6.48 -2.90
CA ARG A 53 -26.11 5.64 -3.25
C ARG A 53 -25.60 4.85 -2.05
N ASP A 54 -25.41 5.49 -0.91
CA ASP A 54 -24.96 4.85 0.33
C ASP A 54 -25.93 3.79 0.82
N VAL A 55 -27.24 4.10 0.79
CA VAL A 55 -28.30 3.14 1.14
C VAL A 55 -28.32 1.96 0.17
N LYS A 56 -28.28 2.23 -1.14
CA LYS A 56 -28.26 1.18 -2.18
C LYS A 56 -27.05 0.29 -2.05
N PHE A 57 -25.87 0.86 -1.78
CA PHE A 57 -24.63 0.12 -1.56
C PHE A 57 -24.72 -0.77 -0.30
N ARG A 58 -25.18 -0.21 0.83
CA ARG A 58 -25.33 -0.97 2.09
C ARG A 58 -26.39 -2.07 2.00
N VAL A 59 -27.47 -1.80 1.28
CA VAL A 59 -28.50 -2.81 1.00
C VAL A 59 -27.95 -3.87 0.03
N GLY A 60 -27.17 -3.46 -0.98
CA GLY A 60 -26.47 -4.38 -1.87
C GLY A 60 -25.51 -5.30 -1.10
N LEU A 61 -24.67 -4.75 -0.24
CA LEU A 61 -23.80 -5.52 0.67
C LEU A 61 -24.61 -6.48 1.57
N ALA A 62 -25.77 -6.06 2.07
CA ALA A 62 -26.62 -6.89 2.93
C ALA A 62 -27.37 -7.99 2.18
N LEU A 63 -27.76 -7.75 0.92
CA LEU A 63 -28.51 -8.71 0.09
C LEU A 63 -27.60 -9.66 -0.68
N HIS A 64 -26.36 -9.25 -1.00
CA HIS A 64 -25.35 -10.09 -1.66
C HIS A 64 -24.39 -10.71 -0.64
N HIS A 65 -24.91 -11.10 0.51
CA HIS A 65 -24.14 -11.73 1.56
C HIS A 65 -23.44 -12.98 1.01
N ASP A 66 -22.11 -12.81 0.79
CA ASP A 66 -21.08 -13.84 0.86
C ASP A 66 -21.20 -15.10 0.01
N ASP A 67 -21.40 -14.95 -1.28
CA ASP A 67 -20.68 -15.88 -2.12
C ASP A 67 -19.32 -15.23 -2.52
N TRP A 68 -18.27 -15.45 -1.70
CA TRP A 68 -16.90 -15.03 -2.01
C TRP A 68 -16.46 -15.40 -3.42
N ARG A 69 -17.12 -16.43 -3.99
CA ARG A 69 -16.87 -16.94 -5.34
C ARG A 69 -17.15 -15.92 -6.43
N HIS A 70 -18.07 -14.98 -6.22
CA HIS A 70 -18.34 -13.91 -7.18
C HIS A 70 -17.26 -12.82 -7.19
N ARG A 71 -16.50 -12.68 -6.09
CA ARG A 71 -15.45 -11.68 -5.94
C ARG A 71 -14.05 -12.23 -6.18
N ALA A 72 -13.92 -13.54 -6.27
CA ALA A 72 -12.65 -14.24 -6.36
C ALA A 72 -12.26 -14.61 -7.80
N ASP A 73 -12.76 -13.92 -8.80
CA ASP A 73 -12.43 -14.12 -10.23
C ASP A 73 -12.48 -15.58 -10.71
N ILE A 74 -13.31 -16.42 -10.10
CA ILE A 74 -13.41 -17.83 -10.50
C ILE A 74 -13.82 -17.92 -11.98
N PRO A 75 -12.98 -18.51 -12.84
CA PRO A 75 -13.22 -18.52 -14.26
C PRO A 75 -14.47 -19.34 -14.60
N LEU A 76 -15.33 -18.81 -15.46
CA LEU A 76 -16.52 -19.50 -15.91
C LEU A 76 -16.16 -20.69 -16.80
N LYS A 77 -16.97 -21.74 -16.78
CA LYS A 77 -16.75 -22.95 -17.65
C LYS A 77 -16.59 -22.59 -19.13
N ARG A 78 -17.34 -21.58 -19.62
CA ARG A 78 -17.23 -21.09 -20.99
C ARG A 78 -15.87 -20.48 -21.30
N GLU A 79 -15.29 -19.74 -20.34
CA GLU A 79 -13.97 -19.11 -20.45
C GLU A 79 -12.87 -20.16 -20.49
N LEU A 80 -12.90 -21.12 -19.57
CA LEU A 80 -11.96 -22.26 -19.57
C LEU A 80 -12.02 -23.05 -20.86
N LYS A 81 -13.25 -23.24 -21.43
CA LYS A 81 -13.42 -23.92 -22.72
C LYS A 81 -12.84 -23.09 -23.87
N ALA A 82 -13.05 -21.77 -23.87
CA ALA A 82 -12.51 -20.86 -24.87
C ALA A 82 -10.97 -20.82 -24.82
N GLN A 83 -10.39 -20.72 -23.63
CA GLN A 83 -8.93 -20.73 -23.45
C GLN A 83 -8.28 -22.03 -23.96
N ARG A 84 -8.89 -23.21 -23.66
CA ARG A 84 -8.41 -24.49 -24.22
C ARG A 84 -8.51 -24.53 -25.74
N ALA A 85 -9.62 -24.04 -26.31
CA ALA A 85 -9.82 -23.98 -27.75
C ALA A 85 -8.85 -22.99 -28.45
N ALA A 86 -8.49 -21.92 -27.79
CA ALA A 86 -7.50 -20.95 -28.29
C ALA A 86 -6.11 -21.56 -28.44
N ASN A 87 -5.80 -22.63 -27.68
CA ASN A 87 -4.54 -23.34 -27.72
C ASN A 87 -3.33 -22.40 -27.74
N LEU A 88 -3.29 -21.48 -26.76
CA LEU A 88 -2.29 -20.42 -26.65
C LEU A 88 -0.89 -21.04 -26.72
N GLN A 89 -0.08 -20.58 -27.67
CA GLN A 89 1.33 -20.95 -27.76
C GLN A 89 2.15 -19.88 -27.03
N GLY A 90 3.23 -20.29 -26.37
CA GLY A 90 4.05 -19.34 -25.60
C GLY A 90 5.20 -20.04 -24.86
N PRO A 91 5.87 -19.32 -23.93
CA PRO A 91 7.02 -19.84 -23.22
C PRO A 91 6.64 -21.04 -22.33
N LYS A 92 7.59 -21.94 -22.14
CA LYS A 92 7.43 -23.06 -21.19
C LYS A 92 7.53 -22.53 -19.75
N ILE A 93 6.56 -22.91 -18.91
CA ILE A 93 6.53 -22.54 -17.49
C ILE A 93 6.95 -23.74 -16.65
N SER A 94 8.01 -23.63 -15.87
CA SER A 94 8.40 -24.61 -14.85
C SER A 94 7.74 -24.23 -13.52
N ILE A 95 6.88 -25.10 -12.99
CA ILE A 95 6.22 -24.91 -11.70
C ILE A 95 7.04 -25.71 -10.67
N ILE A 96 7.66 -25.02 -9.73
CA ILE A 96 8.50 -25.62 -8.70
C ILE A 96 7.68 -25.86 -7.45
N VAL A 97 7.68 -27.10 -6.97
CA VAL A 97 6.96 -27.52 -5.76
C VAL A 97 7.90 -28.33 -4.85
N PRO A 98 8.46 -27.75 -3.81
CA PRO A 98 9.16 -28.52 -2.78
C PRO A 98 8.13 -29.27 -1.91
N LEU A 99 8.33 -30.58 -1.75
CA LEU A 99 7.46 -31.45 -0.95
C LEU A 99 8.16 -31.82 0.36
N TYR A 100 7.45 -31.72 1.47
CA TYR A 100 7.88 -32.26 2.75
C TYR A 100 6.72 -32.76 3.58
N ASN A 101 6.60 -34.10 3.69
CA ASN A 101 5.56 -34.78 4.46
C ASN A 101 4.14 -34.29 4.13
N THR A 102 3.89 -33.97 2.86
CA THR A 102 2.63 -33.37 2.39
C THR A 102 1.46 -34.32 2.62
N PRO A 103 0.33 -33.88 3.19
CA PRO A 103 -0.88 -34.68 3.27
C PRO A 103 -1.35 -35.08 1.87
N ALA A 104 -1.62 -36.38 1.67
CA ALA A 104 -2.00 -36.92 0.35
C ALA A 104 -3.18 -36.19 -0.31
N LYS A 105 -4.15 -35.73 0.48
CA LYS A 105 -5.28 -34.94 -0.01
C LYS A 105 -4.82 -33.61 -0.61
N PHE A 106 -3.93 -32.88 0.07
CA PHE A 106 -3.44 -31.58 -0.40
C PHE A 106 -2.61 -31.74 -1.68
N PHE A 107 -1.73 -32.75 -1.69
CA PHE A 107 -0.98 -33.11 -2.88
C PHE A 107 -1.90 -33.42 -4.09
N ASP A 108 -2.95 -34.23 -3.91
CA ASP A 108 -3.90 -34.56 -4.99
C ASP A 108 -4.63 -33.30 -5.51
N GLU A 109 -4.98 -32.38 -4.63
CA GLU A 109 -5.67 -31.14 -4.98
C GLU A 109 -4.72 -30.18 -5.72
N MET A 110 -3.49 -29.99 -5.23
CA MET A 110 -2.42 -29.23 -5.89
C MET A 110 -2.14 -29.82 -7.28
N LEU A 111 -1.84 -31.12 -7.38
CA LEU A 111 -1.53 -31.81 -8.62
C LEU A 111 -2.66 -31.70 -9.64
N ARG A 112 -3.92 -31.81 -9.18
CA ARG A 112 -5.11 -31.63 -10.04
C ARG A 112 -5.22 -30.20 -10.55
N SER A 113 -4.85 -29.19 -9.78
CA SER A 113 -4.88 -27.80 -10.19
C SER A 113 -3.90 -27.50 -11.32
N VAL A 114 -2.73 -28.12 -11.28
CA VAL A 114 -1.69 -28.00 -12.32
C VAL A 114 -2.04 -28.83 -13.56
N THR A 115 -2.39 -30.10 -13.40
CA THR A 115 -2.64 -30.99 -14.54
C THR A 115 -3.89 -30.61 -15.37
N ARG A 116 -4.75 -29.75 -14.83
CA ARG A 116 -5.96 -29.24 -15.51
C ARG A 116 -5.85 -27.80 -16.01
N GLN A 117 -4.67 -27.21 -15.98
CA GLN A 117 -4.47 -25.87 -16.52
C GLN A 117 -4.96 -25.76 -17.96
N THR A 118 -5.47 -24.59 -18.32
CA THR A 118 -5.92 -24.33 -19.70
C THR A 118 -4.75 -24.10 -20.65
N TYR A 119 -3.61 -23.60 -20.15
CA TYR A 119 -2.33 -23.57 -20.86
C TYR A 119 -1.58 -24.88 -20.66
N GLN A 120 -0.98 -25.44 -21.70
CA GLN A 120 -0.45 -26.80 -21.66
C GLN A 120 1.08 -26.91 -21.78
N ASN A 121 1.80 -25.84 -22.16
CA ASN A 121 3.27 -25.85 -22.25
C ASN A 121 3.91 -25.56 -20.88
N TRP A 122 3.77 -26.51 -19.96
CA TRP A 122 4.32 -26.44 -18.62
C TRP A 122 5.07 -27.72 -18.25
N GLU A 123 5.94 -27.60 -17.26
CA GLU A 123 6.47 -28.72 -16.50
C GLU A 123 6.26 -28.50 -15.00
N LEU A 124 5.98 -29.56 -14.28
CA LEU A 124 5.85 -29.59 -12.84
C LEU A 124 7.07 -30.27 -12.25
N VAL A 125 7.87 -29.54 -11.50
CA VAL A 125 9.09 -30.03 -10.86
C VAL A 125 8.80 -30.27 -9.39
N LEU A 126 8.77 -31.54 -8.99
CA LEU A 126 8.50 -31.98 -7.64
C LEU A 126 9.82 -32.42 -6.97
N VAL A 127 10.25 -31.67 -5.97
CA VAL A 127 11.43 -31.98 -5.16
C VAL A 127 10.96 -32.56 -3.85
N ASP A 128 10.99 -33.89 -3.72
CA ASP A 128 10.39 -34.58 -2.58
C ASP A 128 11.43 -34.89 -1.49
N ALA A 129 11.48 -34.04 -0.49
CA ALA A 129 12.31 -34.16 0.70
C ALA A 129 11.61 -34.86 1.87
N SER A 130 10.47 -35.54 1.60
CA SER A 130 9.69 -36.26 2.62
C SER A 130 10.41 -37.50 3.13
N ASP A 131 10.04 -37.92 4.34
CA ASP A 131 10.41 -39.23 4.88
C ASP A 131 10.05 -40.33 3.87
N PRO A 132 10.86 -41.37 3.69
CA PRO A 132 10.69 -42.37 2.63
C PRO A 132 9.30 -43.03 2.58
N ASP A 133 8.69 -43.25 3.76
CA ASP A 133 7.35 -43.86 3.92
C ASP A 133 6.21 -42.89 3.64
N LYS A 134 6.50 -41.59 3.52
CA LYS A 134 5.51 -40.52 3.23
C LYS A 134 5.60 -39.97 1.81
N ARG A 135 6.52 -40.47 0.98
CA ARG A 135 6.68 -40.05 -0.41
C ARG A 135 5.44 -40.35 -1.25
N LEU A 136 5.11 -39.46 -2.16
CA LEU A 136 3.85 -39.47 -2.91
C LEU A 136 4.02 -39.81 -4.40
N GLU A 137 5.18 -40.33 -4.83
CA GLU A 137 5.48 -40.70 -6.22
C GLU A 137 4.41 -41.62 -6.83
N SER A 138 3.92 -42.61 -6.07
CA SER A 138 2.89 -43.56 -6.52
C SER A 138 1.53 -42.92 -6.90
N ARG A 139 1.31 -41.65 -6.53
CA ARG A 139 0.10 -40.88 -6.84
C ARG A 139 0.22 -40.10 -8.15
N LEU A 140 1.40 -40.07 -8.76
CA LEU A 140 1.59 -39.36 -10.04
C LEU A 140 0.80 -40.00 -11.16
N PRO A 141 0.11 -39.19 -12.00
CA PRO A 141 -0.65 -39.68 -13.13
C PRO A 141 0.27 -40.22 -14.24
N LYS A 142 -0.15 -41.29 -14.93
CA LYS A 142 0.63 -41.89 -16.02
C LYS A 142 0.73 -41.04 -17.28
N ALA A 143 -0.20 -40.10 -17.48
CA ALA A 143 -0.20 -39.18 -18.61
C ALA A 143 -0.83 -37.83 -18.22
N VAL A 144 -0.19 -36.76 -18.65
CA VAL A 144 -0.63 -35.37 -18.44
C VAL A 144 -0.34 -34.56 -19.72
N PRO A 145 -1.00 -33.41 -19.92
CA PRO A 145 -0.69 -32.53 -21.05
C PRO A 145 0.74 -31.98 -21.07
N GLY A 146 1.29 -31.64 -19.89
CA GLY A 146 2.66 -31.18 -19.73
C GLY A 146 3.63 -32.27 -19.32
N THR A 147 4.68 -31.92 -18.60
CA THR A 147 5.70 -32.83 -18.08
C THR A 147 5.71 -32.82 -16.56
N ILE A 148 5.89 -33.96 -15.90
CA ILE A 148 6.18 -34.05 -14.47
C ILE A 148 7.57 -34.59 -14.29
N VAL A 149 8.40 -33.85 -13.55
CA VAL A 149 9.73 -34.25 -13.10
C VAL A 149 9.65 -34.46 -11.58
N TYR A 150 10.04 -35.63 -11.12
CA TYR A 150 10.00 -35.98 -9.69
C TYR A 150 11.39 -36.45 -9.25
N GLU A 151 11.88 -35.86 -8.18
CA GLU A 151 13.15 -36.25 -7.58
C GLU A 151 13.02 -36.35 -6.06
N PRO A 152 13.23 -37.55 -5.48
CA PRO A 152 13.37 -37.71 -4.04
C PRO A 152 14.76 -37.23 -3.61
N VAL A 153 14.80 -36.34 -2.62
CA VAL A 153 16.05 -35.77 -2.10
C VAL A 153 16.16 -35.96 -0.58
N GLU A 154 17.33 -35.73 -0.03
CA GLU A 154 17.53 -35.52 1.38
C GLU A 154 17.05 -34.11 1.76
N ASN A 155 16.38 -33.96 2.90
CA ASN A 155 15.84 -32.67 3.32
C ASN A 155 16.94 -31.68 3.71
N GLY A 156 17.22 -30.74 2.85
CA GLY A 156 18.15 -29.62 3.07
C GLY A 156 17.51 -28.37 3.68
N GLY A 157 16.19 -28.37 3.90
CA GLY A 157 15.38 -27.19 4.22
C GLY A 157 14.72 -26.57 2.99
N ILE A 158 13.77 -25.66 3.21
CA ILE A 158 12.92 -25.11 2.12
C ILE A 158 13.75 -24.41 1.03
N ALA A 159 14.72 -23.59 1.42
CA ALA A 159 15.59 -22.87 0.48
C ALA A 159 16.39 -23.81 -0.41
N ALA A 160 17.06 -24.82 0.19
CA ALA A 160 17.87 -25.78 -0.57
C ALA A 160 17.02 -26.67 -1.49
N ASN A 161 15.84 -27.12 -1.00
CA ASN A 161 14.93 -27.94 -1.80
C ASN A 161 14.36 -27.15 -2.98
N THR A 162 14.01 -25.88 -2.79
CA THR A 162 13.55 -24.99 -3.88
C THR A 162 14.67 -24.70 -4.88
N THR A 163 15.89 -24.45 -4.41
CA THR A 163 17.07 -24.27 -5.28
C THR A 163 17.30 -25.51 -6.15
N ARG A 164 17.16 -26.71 -5.58
CA ARG A 164 17.24 -27.95 -6.38
C ARG A 164 16.16 -28.00 -7.46
N GLY A 165 14.96 -27.51 -7.17
CA GLY A 165 13.89 -27.36 -8.18
C GLY A 165 14.28 -26.39 -9.31
N PHE A 166 14.95 -25.28 -9.00
CA PHE A 166 15.45 -24.36 -10.03
C PHE A 166 16.49 -25.00 -10.96
N GLU A 167 17.41 -25.83 -10.40
CA GLU A 167 18.40 -26.57 -11.17
C GLU A 167 17.77 -27.59 -12.12
N MET A 168 16.67 -28.22 -11.70
CA MET A 168 15.96 -29.26 -12.47
C MET A 168 15.02 -28.67 -13.54
N ALA A 169 14.67 -27.41 -13.43
CA ALA A 169 13.71 -26.74 -14.29
C ALA A 169 14.30 -26.39 -15.66
N HIS A 170 13.51 -26.59 -16.74
CA HIS A 170 13.92 -26.33 -18.13
C HIS A 170 13.00 -25.32 -18.84
N GLY A 171 12.09 -24.67 -18.12
CA GLY A 171 11.19 -23.67 -18.67
C GLY A 171 11.85 -22.31 -18.85
N ASP A 172 11.25 -21.52 -19.73
CA ASP A 172 11.64 -20.13 -19.98
C ASP A 172 11.30 -19.23 -18.80
N TYR A 173 10.23 -19.62 -18.06
CA TYR A 173 9.77 -18.95 -16.85
C TYR A 173 9.60 -19.96 -15.72
N ILE A 174 9.77 -19.47 -14.51
CA ILE A 174 9.64 -20.23 -13.26
C ILE A 174 8.43 -19.70 -12.49
N ALA A 175 7.59 -20.58 -12.00
CA ALA A 175 6.48 -20.30 -11.07
C ALA A 175 6.72 -21.03 -9.75
N LEU A 176 6.49 -20.38 -8.62
CA LEU A 176 6.53 -21.00 -7.30
C LEU A 176 5.13 -21.42 -6.87
N LEU A 177 5.01 -22.63 -6.35
CA LEU A 177 3.74 -23.17 -5.83
C LEU A 177 4.02 -24.00 -4.58
N ASP A 178 3.32 -23.71 -3.49
CA ASP A 178 3.42 -24.48 -2.27
C ASP A 178 2.66 -25.81 -2.40
N HIS A 179 3.18 -26.83 -1.71
CA HIS A 179 2.71 -28.22 -1.84
C HIS A 179 1.30 -28.47 -1.32
N ASP A 180 0.75 -27.54 -0.54
CA ASP A 180 -0.58 -27.60 0.08
C ASP A 180 -1.57 -26.62 -0.56
N ASP A 181 -1.14 -25.81 -1.53
CA ASP A 181 -1.91 -24.77 -2.17
C ASP A 181 -2.51 -25.19 -3.54
N VAL A 182 -3.28 -24.31 -4.15
CA VAL A 182 -4.03 -24.61 -5.37
C VAL A 182 -4.02 -23.44 -6.35
N LEU A 183 -3.72 -23.69 -7.63
CA LEU A 183 -3.85 -22.71 -8.69
C LEU A 183 -5.27 -22.70 -9.27
N TYR A 184 -5.75 -21.54 -9.72
CA TYR A 184 -6.90 -21.48 -10.60
C TYR A 184 -6.58 -22.12 -11.96
N LEU A 185 -7.58 -22.74 -12.61
CA LEU A 185 -7.38 -23.53 -13.83
C LEU A 185 -6.94 -22.69 -15.04
N ASN A 186 -7.08 -21.39 -14.99
CA ASN A 186 -6.62 -20.41 -15.98
C ASN A 186 -5.33 -19.69 -15.60
N ALA A 187 -4.71 -20.00 -14.46
CA ALA A 187 -3.58 -19.23 -13.94
C ALA A 187 -2.43 -19.10 -14.94
N LEU A 188 -1.97 -20.21 -15.51
CA LEU A 188 -0.88 -20.18 -16.48
C LEU A 188 -1.27 -19.50 -17.80
N PHE A 189 -2.53 -19.58 -18.21
CA PHE A 189 -3.01 -18.87 -19.40
C PHE A 189 -2.93 -17.35 -19.21
N GLU A 190 -3.42 -16.83 -18.08
CA GLU A 190 -3.39 -15.40 -17.76
C GLU A 190 -1.93 -14.90 -17.64
N VAL A 191 -1.06 -15.70 -17.02
CA VAL A 191 0.39 -15.38 -16.91
C VAL A 191 1.03 -15.28 -18.31
N VAL A 192 0.85 -16.31 -19.16
CA VAL A 192 1.47 -16.33 -20.50
C VAL A 192 0.91 -15.21 -21.37
N GLN A 193 -0.39 -14.95 -21.30
CA GLN A 193 -1.01 -13.85 -22.04
C GLN A 193 -0.44 -12.48 -21.59
N THR A 194 -0.23 -12.29 -20.28
CA THR A 194 0.40 -11.08 -19.75
C THR A 194 1.85 -10.94 -20.24
N ILE A 195 2.65 -12.01 -20.16
CA ILE A 195 4.03 -12.01 -20.66
C ILE A 195 4.09 -11.63 -22.14
N GLN A 196 3.22 -12.22 -22.97
CA GLN A 196 3.19 -11.94 -24.41
C GLN A 196 2.75 -10.52 -24.74
N ASN A 197 1.80 -9.97 -23.98
CA ASN A 197 1.30 -8.63 -24.23
C ASN A 197 2.27 -7.53 -23.76
N THR A 198 3.06 -7.82 -22.73
CA THR A 198 3.86 -6.78 -22.05
C THR A 198 5.37 -6.98 -22.19
N GLY A 199 5.83 -8.20 -22.41
CA GLY A 199 7.25 -8.55 -22.34
C GLY A 199 7.79 -8.61 -20.90
N ALA A 200 6.92 -8.78 -19.90
CA ALA A 200 7.32 -8.82 -18.51
C ALA A 200 8.28 -9.97 -18.21
N ASP A 201 9.30 -9.70 -17.43
CA ASP A 201 10.24 -10.68 -16.91
C ASP A 201 9.92 -11.11 -15.47
N PHE A 202 9.04 -10.35 -14.79
CA PHE A 202 8.43 -10.71 -13.51
C PHE A 202 6.93 -10.42 -13.53
N VAL A 203 6.12 -11.41 -13.13
CA VAL A 203 4.65 -11.31 -13.07
C VAL A 203 4.16 -11.83 -11.74
N TYR A 204 3.18 -11.18 -11.13
CA TYR A 204 2.51 -11.68 -9.93
C TYR A 204 1.00 -11.45 -10.01
N SER A 205 0.23 -12.17 -9.17
CA SER A 205 -1.23 -12.09 -9.18
C SER A 205 -1.81 -11.82 -7.79
N ASP A 206 -3.09 -11.51 -7.74
CA ASP A 206 -3.88 -11.54 -6.51
C ASP A 206 -4.08 -12.98 -6.03
N GLU A 207 -4.40 -13.13 -4.73
CA GLU A 207 -4.65 -14.41 -4.08
C GLU A 207 -5.80 -14.33 -3.09
N ILE A 208 -6.34 -15.49 -2.71
CA ILE A 208 -7.28 -15.63 -1.60
C ILE A 208 -6.79 -16.68 -0.61
N VAL A 209 -7.14 -16.49 0.64
CA VAL A 209 -6.92 -17.48 1.70
C VAL A 209 -8.21 -18.26 1.91
N LEU A 210 -8.17 -19.58 1.79
CA LEU A 210 -9.28 -20.46 2.11
C LEU A 210 -8.92 -21.42 3.24
N SER A 211 -9.95 -21.93 3.93
CA SER A 211 -9.81 -22.99 4.93
C SER A 211 -9.16 -24.27 4.37
N ALA A 212 -8.67 -25.16 5.24
CA ALA A 212 -8.03 -26.42 4.88
C ALA A 212 -8.84 -27.30 3.91
N ASP A 213 -10.16 -27.22 3.92
CA ASP A 213 -11.06 -27.94 3.01
C ASP A 213 -11.50 -27.11 1.79
N LEU A 214 -10.95 -25.91 1.61
CA LEU A 214 -11.22 -24.96 0.50
C LEU A 214 -12.67 -24.47 0.42
N LYS A 215 -13.39 -24.40 1.53
CA LYS A 215 -14.80 -24.02 1.53
C LYS A 215 -15.07 -22.64 2.13
N GLU A 216 -14.33 -22.27 3.16
CA GLU A 216 -14.53 -21.04 3.91
C GLU A 216 -13.46 -20.02 3.54
N LEU A 217 -13.88 -18.76 3.35
CA LEU A 217 -12.98 -17.67 3.07
C LEU A 217 -12.28 -17.24 4.34
N GLY A 218 -10.94 -17.22 4.32
CA GLY A 218 -10.10 -16.62 5.35
C GLY A 218 -9.76 -15.15 5.06
N GLY A 219 -9.63 -14.77 3.80
CA GLY A 219 -9.34 -13.39 3.40
C GLY A 219 -9.06 -13.23 1.91
N TYR A 220 -8.99 -11.97 1.48
CA TYR A 220 -8.53 -11.57 0.16
C TYR A 220 -7.21 -10.84 0.29
N HIS A 221 -6.26 -11.13 -0.59
CA HIS A 221 -5.04 -10.36 -0.77
C HIS A 221 -5.07 -9.70 -2.15
N PHE A 222 -5.77 -8.56 -2.25
CA PHE A 222 -5.78 -7.71 -3.44
C PHE A 222 -4.61 -6.74 -3.38
N LYS A 223 -3.64 -6.97 -4.22
CA LYS A 223 -2.32 -6.36 -4.20
C LYS A 223 -2.29 -5.05 -4.99
N PRO A 224 -1.36 -4.14 -4.68
CA PRO A 224 -1.06 -3.02 -5.57
C PRO A 224 -0.22 -3.49 -6.76
N ASP A 225 -0.07 -2.64 -7.77
CA ASP A 225 1.04 -2.73 -8.70
C ASP A 225 2.36 -2.55 -7.93
N PHE A 226 3.49 -2.77 -8.58
CA PHE A 226 4.78 -2.79 -7.88
C PHE A 226 5.03 -1.50 -7.08
N ALA A 227 5.22 -1.68 -5.79
CA ALA A 227 5.39 -0.64 -4.77
C ALA A 227 6.62 -0.99 -3.91
N PRO A 228 7.81 -0.45 -4.23
CA PRO A 228 9.07 -0.90 -3.62
C PRO A 228 9.17 -0.60 -2.13
N ASP A 229 8.65 0.53 -1.65
CA ASP A 229 8.68 0.83 -0.22
C ASP A 229 7.68 -0.02 0.56
N TYR A 230 6.52 -0.29 -0.03
CA TYR A 230 5.57 -1.22 0.59
C TYR A 230 6.10 -2.66 0.58
N LEU A 231 6.81 -3.10 -0.47
CA LEU A 231 7.41 -4.43 -0.50
C LEU A 231 8.47 -4.62 0.60
N ARG A 232 9.23 -3.57 0.94
CA ARG A 232 10.11 -3.58 2.12
C ARG A 232 9.31 -3.66 3.42
N GLY A 233 8.13 -3.07 3.44
CA GLY A 233 7.24 -3.10 4.60
C GLY A 233 6.54 -4.42 4.83
N VAL A 234 6.13 -5.09 3.76
CA VAL A 234 5.40 -6.38 3.78
C VAL A 234 5.71 -7.14 2.51
N ASN A 235 6.00 -8.43 2.60
CA ASN A 235 6.03 -9.27 1.41
C ASN A 235 4.60 -9.47 0.88
N PHE A 236 4.08 -8.47 0.16
CA PHE A 236 2.72 -8.54 -0.38
C PHE A 236 2.63 -9.36 -1.67
N ILE A 237 3.75 -9.61 -2.36
CA ILE A 237 3.76 -10.35 -3.63
C ILE A 237 3.46 -11.83 -3.41
N THR A 238 4.16 -12.50 -2.49
CA THR A 238 4.02 -13.92 -2.12
C THR A 238 3.67 -14.85 -3.29
N HIS A 239 2.38 -15.07 -3.58
CA HIS A 239 1.83 -15.99 -4.59
C HIS A 239 0.84 -15.26 -5.51
N LEU A 240 0.65 -15.63 -6.75
CA LEU A 240 1.52 -16.43 -7.58
C LEU A 240 2.65 -15.51 -8.10
N ALA A 241 3.90 -15.86 -7.86
CA ALA A 241 5.06 -15.17 -8.45
C ALA A 241 5.60 -16.02 -9.61
N VAL A 242 5.80 -15.36 -10.78
CA VAL A 242 6.35 -15.99 -11.98
C VAL A 242 7.42 -15.08 -12.58
N PHE A 243 8.59 -15.62 -12.85
CA PHE A 243 9.73 -14.86 -13.32
C PHE A 243 10.53 -15.60 -14.38
N SER A 244 11.19 -14.86 -15.25
CA SER A 244 11.99 -15.44 -16.34
C SER A 244 13.25 -16.13 -15.83
N ARG A 245 13.73 -17.14 -16.55
CA ARG A 245 14.97 -17.83 -16.25
C ARG A 245 16.16 -16.85 -16.20
N PRO A 246 16.35 -15.95 -17.20
CA PRO A 246 17.44 -14.97 -17.14
C PRO A 246 17.38 -14.05 -15.91
N LEU A 247 16.17 -13.71 -15.45
CA LEU A 247 16.00 -12.90 -14.25
C LEU A 247 16.40 -13.68 -12.99
N LEU A 248 16.03 -14.97 -12.88
CA LEU A 248 16.46 -15.83 -11.78
C LEU A 248 17.98 -15.95 -11.74
N ASP A 249 18.61 -16.17 -12.90
CA ASP A 249 20.08 -16.29 -13.01
C ASP A 249 20.77 -15.00 -12.56
N ALA A 250 20.23 -13.84 -12.92
CA ALA A 250 20.73 -12.52 -12.51
C ALA A 250 20.53 -12.21 -11.01
N ALA A 251 19.44 -12.71 -10.42
CA ALA A 251 19.11 -12.53 -8.99
C ALA A 251 19.82 -13.56 -8.09
N GLY A 252 20.22 -14.70 -8.66
CA GLY A 252 20.71 -15.87 -7.91
C GLY A 252 19.58 -16.68 -7.25
N ALA A 253 19.81 -17.98 -7.08
CA ALA A 253 18.92 -18.87 -6.35
C ALA A 253 19.02 -18.66 -4.82
N TYR A 254 18.27 -19.40 -4.03
CA TYR A 254 18.41 -19.38 -2.56
C TYR A 254 19.78 -19.95 -2.16
N GLU A 255 20.63 -19.13 -1.57
CA GLU A 255 22.02 -19.51 -1.31
C GLU A 255 22.29 -19.86 0.16
N SER A 256 21.47 -19.40 1.09
CA SER A 256 21.79 -19.41 2.51
C SER A 256 20.60 -19.74 3.41
N LYS A 257 20.87 -20.51 4.46
CA LYS A 257 19.94 -20.69 5.59
C LYS A 257 19.71 -19.41 6.40
N GLU A 258 20.45 -18.36 6.10
CA GLU A 258 20.36 -17.06 6.78
C GLU A 258 18.96 -16.45 6.71
N PHE A 259 18.26 -16.70 5.60
CA PHE A 259 16.91 -16.17 5.35
C PHE A 259 15.81 -17.20 5.59
N ASP A 260 16.09 -18.35 6.20
CA ASP A 260 15.07 -19.34 6.54
C ASP A 260 13.92 -18.69 7.34
N GLY A 261 12.69 -18.82 6.84
CA GLY A 261 11.49 -18.19 7.36
C GLY A 261 11.10 -16.86 6.68
N ALA A 262 11.99 -16.28 5.85
CA ALA A 262 11.74 -15.14 4.97
C ALA A 262 12.47 -15.30 3.61
N GLN A 263 12.77 -16.54 3.22
CA GLN A 263 13.49 -16.88 2.00
C GLN A 263 12.76 -16.42 0.72
N ASP A 264 11.44 -16.48 0.73
CA ASP A 264 10.58 -15.99 -0.33
C ASP A 264 10.65 -14.46 -0.45
N HIS A 265 10.64 -13.74 0.67
CA HIS A 265 10.81 -12.28 0.68
C HIS A 265 12.17 -11.86 0.14
N ASP A 266 13.26 -12.50 0.60
CA ASP A 266 14.60 -12.23 0.08
C ASP A 266 14.70 -12.49 -1.43
N LEU A 267 14.16 -13.61 -1.92
CA LEU A 267 14.16 -13.90 -3.36
C LEU A 267 13.37 -12.85 -4.15
N ILE A 268 12.16 -12.49 -3.70
CA ILE A 268 11.33 -11.48 -4.37
C ILE A 268 12.03 -10.12 -4.38
N LEU A 269 12.67 -9.71 -3.29
CA LEU A 269 13.46 -8.49 -3.23
C LEU A 269 14.59 -8.51 -4.27
N ARG A 270 15.36 -9.61 -4.37
CA ARG A 270 16.44 -9.74 -5.36
C ARG A 270 15.94 -9.77 -6.80
N LEU A 271 14.83 -10.46 -7.07
CA LEU A 271 14.20 -10.49 -8.39
C LEU A 271 13.73 -9.09 -8.81
N THR A 272 13.03 -8.38 -7.93
CA THR A 272 12.48 -7.06 -8.23
C THR A 272 13.55 -5.98 -8.37
N GLU A 273 14.75 -6.16 -7.78
CA GLU A 273 15.93 -5.30 -8.01
C GLU A 273 16.48 -5.40 -9.44
N LYS A 274 16.31 -6.54 -10.07
CA LYS A 274 16.90 -6.86 -11.40
C LYS A 274 15.89 -6.87 -12.52
N ALA A 275 14.60 -6.97 -12.20
CA ALA A 275 13.54 -7.02 -13.19
C ALA A 275 13.51 -5.76 -14.06
N GLN A 276 13.36 -5.95 -15.36
CA GLN A 276 13.20 -4.85 -16.31
C GLN A 276 11.74 -4.43 -16.41
N ARG A 277 10.83 -5.38 -16.25
CA ARG A 277 9.39 -5.13 -16.30
C ARG A 277 8.62 -6.05 -15.37
N ILE A 278 8.01 -5.45 -14.36
CA ILE A 278 7.15 -6.12 -13.38
C ILE A 278 5.70 -5.85 -13.75
N GLU A 279 4.88 -6.89 -13.85
CA GLU A 279 3.45 -6.78 -14.14
C GLU A 279 2.61 -7.47 -13.07
N HIS A 280 1.57 -6.79 -12.65
CA HIS A 280 0.57 -7.31 -11.73
C HIS A 280 -0.68 -7.75 -12.49
N ILE A 281 -1.03 -9.02 -12.38
CA ILE A 281 -2.31 -9.56 -12.87
C ILE A 281 -3.36 -9.34 -11.81
N LYS A 282 -4.23 -8.36 -12.02
CA LYS A 282 -5.31 -7.94 -11.10
C LYS A 282 -6.47 -8.96 -11.11
N LYS A 283 -6.13 -10.23 -10.93
CA LYS A 283 -7.04 -11.36 -10.83
C LYS A 283 -6.53 -12.33 -9.78
N VAL A 284 -7.43 -12.96 -9.08
CA VAL A 284 -7.10 -14.07 -8.19
C VAL A 284 -6.73 -15.29 -9.04
N LEU A 285 -5.47 -15.72 -8.95
CA LEU A 285 -4.98 -16.91 -9.67
C LEU A 285 -4.45 -17.99 -8.72
N TYR A 286 -4.35 -17.68 -7.42
CA TYR A 286 -3.78 -18.54 -6.39
C TYR A 286 -4.71 -18.65 -5.17
N ILE A 287 -4.81 -19.84 -4.62
CA ILE A 287 -5.55 -20.14 -3.40
C ILE A 287 -4.54 -20.59 -2.34
N TRP A 288 -4.32 -19.75 -1.35
CA TRP A 288 -3.53 -20.05 -0.19
C TRP A 288 -4.36 -20.81 0.84
N ARG A 289 -3.89 -21.98 1.25
CA ARG A 289 -4.61 -22.84 2.18
C ARG A 289 -4.26 -22.53 3.62
N GLY A 290 -5.23 -22.03 4.39
CA GLY A 290 -5.10 -21.81 5.83
C GLY A 290 -5.33 -23.09 6.61
N HIS A 291 -4.28 -23.56 7.33
CA HIS A 291 -4.40 -24.67 8.27
C HIS A 291 -3.40 -24.51 9.42
N ALA A 292 -3.53 -25.31 10.50
CA ALA A 292 -2.72 -25.14 11.72
C ALA A 292 -1.20 -25.23 11.53
N GLY A 293 -0.73 -25.78 10.42
CA GLY A 293 0.70 -25.88 10.06
C GLY A 293 1.16 -24.81 9.07
N SER A 294 0.24 -24.01 8.50
CA SER A 294 0.59 -23.00 7.52
C SER A 294 1.01 -21.69 8.20
N THR A 295 1.81 -20.87 7.49
CA THR A 295 2.14 -19.51 7.92
C THR A 295 0.92 -18.59 7.96
N ALA A 296 -0.15 -18.91 7.23
CA ALA A 296 -1.45 -18.25 7.30
C ALA A 296 -2.12 -18.32 8.69
N ALA A 297 -1.73 -19.28 9.54
CA ALA A 297 -2.28 -19.43 10.89
C ALA A 297 -1.68 -18.45 11.93
N GLY A 298 -0.72 -17.61 11.56
CA GLY A 298 -0.13 -16.55 12.37
C GLY A 298 1.39 -16.64 12.49
N MET A 299 2.07 -15.51 12.22
CA MET A 299 3.52 -15.37 12.38
C MET A 299 3.96 -15.15 13.84
N GLU A 300 3.01 -14.95 14.77
CA GLU A 300 3.31 -14.74 16.20
C GLU A 300 4.14 -15.88 16.83
N ALA A 301 4.12 -17.07 16.22
CA ALA A 301 4.81 -18.25 16.72
C ALA A 301 6.27 -18.40 16.23
N LYS A 302 6.80 -17.49 15.38
CA LYS A 302 8.11 -17.69 14.72
C LYS A 302 9.02 -16.46 14.80
N PRO A 303 9.60 -16.11 15.97
CA PRO A 303 10.51 -14.96 16.10
C PRO A 303 11.70 -14.99 15.13
N TYR A 304 12.17 -16.19 14.76
CA TYR A 304 13.27 -16.34 13.79
C TYR A 304 12.91 -15.82 12.38
N ALA A 305 11.63 -15.94 11.97
CA ALA A 305 11.18 -15.46 10.68
C ALA A 305 11.16 -13.92 10.62
N ILE A 306 10.82 -13.27 11.74
CA ILE A 306 10.88 -11.80 11.85
C ILE A 306 12.32 -11.32 11.66
N ALA A 307 13.27 -11.90 12.40
CA ALA A 307 14.68 -11.56 12.27
C ALA A 307 15.25 -11.89 10.87
N ALA A 308 14.76 -12.95 10.22
CA ALA A 308 15.14 -13.26 8.84
C ALA A 308 14.60 -12.22 7.85
N GLY A 309 13.37 -11.71 8.05
CA GLY A 309 12.80 -10.62 7.26
C GLY A 309 13.59 -9.32 7.39
N GLU A 310 13.97 -8.92 8.61
CA GLU A 310 14.87 -7.77 8.82
C GLU A 310 16.17 -7.93 8.05
N ARG A 311 16.84 -9.09 8.16
CA ARG A 311 18.09 -9.36 7.42
C ARG A 311 17.90 -9.33 5.90
N ALA A 312 16.78 -9.85 5.38
CA ALA A 312 16.50 -9.84 3.95
C ALA A 312 16.37 -8.40 3.40
N ILE A 313 15.68 -7.53 4.15
CA ILE A 313 15.54 -6.12 3.79
C ILE A 313 16.89 -5.39 3.92
N ASP A 314 17.63 -5.62 5.01
CA ASP A 314 18.96 -5.01 5.21
C ASP A 314 19.94 -5.41 4.10
N ALA A 315 19.92 -6.68 3.68
CA ALA A 315 20.71 -7.15 2.54
C ALA A 315 20.30 -6.45 1.23
N GLN A 316 19.01 -6.20 1.01
CA GLN A 316 18.54 -5.40 -0.13
C GLN A 316 19.06 -3.96 -0.06
N LEU A 317 18.93 -3.31 1.09
CA LEU A 317 19.42 -1.94 1.28
C LEU A 317 20.91 -1.84 0.97
N GLN A 318 21.71 -2.82 1.42
CA GLN A 318 23.14 -2.89 1.14
C GLN A 318 23.42 -3.04 -0.34
N ARG A 319 22.73 -3.96 -1.07
CA ARG A 319 22.89 -4.17 -2.51
C ARG A 319 22.55 -2.92 -3.33
N LEU A 320 21.55 -2.16 -2.89
CA LEU A 320 21.11 -0.92 -3.53
C LEU A 320 21.94 0.32 -3.12
N GLY A 321 22.87 0.19 -2.17
CA GLY A 321 23.64 1.32 -1.64
C GLY A 321 22.77 2.34 -0.90
N LEU A 322 21.72 1.88 -0.25
CA LEU A 322 20.80 2.69 0.56
C LEU A 322 21.12 2.48 2.05
N PRO A 323 21.89 3.37 2.68
CA PRO A 323 22.23 3.22 4.10
C PRO A 323 20.98 3.26 4.97
N GLY A 324 20.83 2.26 5.83
CA GLY A 324 19.66 2.14 6.70
C GLY A 324 19.52 0.76 7.29
N CYS A 325 18.47 0.55 8.05
CA CYS A 325 18.13 -0.75 8.62
C CYS A 325 16.62 -0.97 8.67
N ALA A 326 16.22 -2.24 8.56
CA ALA A 326 14.86 -2.67 8.77
C ALA A 326 14.59 -2.82 10.28
N MET A 327 13.35 -2.62 10.66
CA MET A 327 12.84 -2.83 12.01
C MET A 327 11.45 -3.45 11.92
N ALA A 328 11.22 -4.50 12.69
CA ALA A 328 9.89 -5.07 12.82
C ALA A 328 8.92 -4.06 13.46
N VAL A 329 7.70 -4.02 12.96
CA VAL A 329 6.63 -3.19 13.54
C VAL A 329 6.07 -3.89 14.78
N PRO A 330 6.06 -3.25 15.95
CA PRO A 330 5.43 -3.81 17.14
C PRO A 330 3.97 -4.17 16.87
N ASP A 331 3.52 -5.30 17.40
CA ASP A 331 2.13 -5.79 17.29
C ASP A 331 1.60 -6.02 15.86
N ALA A 332 2.50 -6.02 14.86
CA ALA A 332 2.19 -6.31 13.46
C ALA A 332 3.19 -7.34 12.88
N PRO A 333 3.08 -8.62 13.23
CA PRO A 333 4.03 -9.66 12.84
C PRO A 333 4.15 -9.77 11.31
N GLY A 334 5.39 -9.68 10.78
CA GLY A 334 5.67 -9.69 9.35
C GLY A 334 5.54 -8.35 8.66
N ALA A 335 5.26 -7.29 9.43
CA ALA A 335 5.38 -5.93 8.97
C ALA A 335 6.71 -5.31 9.42
N PHE A 336 7.32 -4.53 8.54
CA PHE A 336 8.60 -3.87 8.76
C PHE A 336 8.53 -2.39 8.40
N GLN A 337 9.47 -1.62 8.94
CA GLN A 337 9.75 -0.24 8.57
C GLN A 337 11.23 -0.09 8.30
N VAL A 338 11.59 0.74 7.35
CA VAL A 338 13.00 1.04 7.06
C VAL A 338 13.34 2.39 7.67
N ARG A 339 14.43 2.42 8.43
CA ARG A 339 15.05 3.65 8.93
C ARG A 339 16.29 3.95 8.09
N TYR A 340 16.15 4.87 7.13
CA TYR A 340 17.28 5.31 6.33
C TYR A 340 18.20 6.23 7.14
N GLU A 341 19.51 6.07 6.94
CA GLU A 341 20.51 7.01 7.44
C GLU A 341 20.50 8.28 6.60
N LEU A 342 20.78 9.42 7.23
CA LEU A 342 20.90 10.67 6.51
C LEU A 342 22.29 10.80 5.89
N THR A 343 22.32 11.24 4.63
CA THR A 343 23.55 11.56 3.94
C THR A 343 23.84 13.05 4.08
N GLY A 344 24.84 13.40 4.86
CA GLY A 344 25.15 14.79 5.14
C GLY A 344 24.15 15.46 6.07
N SER A 345 24.03 16.76 5.94
CA SER A 345 23.12 17.60 6.73
C SER A 345 22.47 18.67 5.83
N PRO A 346 21.63 18.27 4.85
CA PRO A 346 21.01 19.23 3.93
C PRO A 346 20.05 20.16 4.68
N LEU A 347 19.99 21.43 4.28
CA LEU A 347 19.07 22.40 4.85
C LEU A 347 17.63 22.10 4.42
N ILE A 348 16.70 22.11 5.36
CA ILE A 348 15.26 22.05 5.11
C ILE A 348 14.66 23.45 5.25
N SER A 349 13.94 23.94 4.24
CA SER A 349 13.11 25.15 4.35
C SER A 349 11.65 24.76 4.57
N VAL A 350 11.10 25.09 5.72
CA VAL A 350 9.69 24.85 6.08
C VAL A 350 8.86 26.07 5.69
N LEU A 351 7.90 25.90 4.81
CA LEU A 351 6.99 26.95 4.33
C LEU A 351 5.66 26.85 5.05
N ILE A 352 5.29 27.90 5.80
CA ILE A 352 4.06 27.95 6.60
C ILE A 352 3.22 29.16 6.17
N PRO A 353 2.22 28.99 5.27
CA PRO A 353 1.23 30.03 5.00
C PRO A 353 0.46 30.39 6.26
N ASN A 354 0.30 31.68 6.54
CA ASN A 354 -0.47 32.14 7.70
C ASN A 354 -1.31 33.38 7.38
N LYS A 355 -2.48 33.43 7.98
CA LYS A 355 -3.33 34.61 8.03
C LYS A 355 -4.08 34.61 9.34
N ASP A 356 -3.85 35.64 10.18
CA ASP A 356 -4.42 35.69 11.52
C ASP A 356 -4.10 34.39 12.31
N HIS A 357 -4.99 33.82 13.12
CA HIS A 357 -4.87 32.50 13.78
C HIS A 357 -3.49 32.25 14.46
N THR A 358 -3.04 33.22 15.26
CA THR A 358 -1.73 33.17 15.93
C THR A 358 -1.56 32.00 16.89
N ASP A 359 -2.65 31.55 17.54
CA ASP A 359 -2.63 30.40 18.45
C ASP A 359 -2.33 29.08 17.72
N ASP A 360 -2.88 28.91 16.51
CA ASP A 360 -2.60 27.75 15.67
C ASP A 360 -1.15 27.78 15.17
N LEU A 361 -0.69 28.94 14.69
CA LEU A 361 0.70 29.12 14.26
C LEU A 361 1.69 28.91 15.42
N ASP A 362 1.38 29.40 16.63
CA ASP A 362 2.23 29.22 17.82
C ASP A 362 2.35 27.74 18.21
N ARG A 363 1.25 27.00 18.17
CA ARG A 363 1.23 25.55 18.39
C ARG A 363 2.05 24.82 17.34
N CYS A 364 1.87 25.16 16.06
CA CYS A 364 2.62 24.57 14.95
C CYS A 364 4.13 24.81 15.12
N LEU A 365 4.57 26.05 15.31
CA LEU A 365 5.97 26.37 15.49
C LEU A 365 6.55 25.70 16.74
N THR A 366 5.85 25.77 17.87
CA THR A 366 6.33 25.20 19.14
C THR A 366 6.50 23.68 19.02
N SER A 367 5.49 22.97 18.49
CA SER A 367 5.55 21.51 18.33
C SER A 367 6.61 21.10 17.30
N LEU A 368 6.77 21.84 16.20
CA LEU A 368 7.80 21.59 15.20
C LEU A 368 9.21 21.71 15.80
N TYR A 369 9.52 22.81 16.50
CA TYR A 369 10.85 22.99 17.11
C TYR A 369 11.13 22.00 18.24
N GLN A 370 10.12 21.52 18.95
CA GLN A 370 10.26 20.51 19.99
C GLN A 370 10.49 19.09 19.44
N ASN A 371 9.90 18.78 18.30
CA ASN A 371 9.80 17.43 17.77
C ASN A 371 10.50 17.25 16.41
N ALA A 372 11.28 18.22 15.95
CA ALA A 372 11.93 18.16 14.63
C ALA A 372 12.85 16.93 14.45
N GLY A 373 13.60 16.53 15.49
CA GLY A 373 14.61 15.47 15.41
C GLY A 373 15.74 15.75 14.41
N TYR A 374 15.88 17.03 14.01
CA TYR A 374 16.84 17.50 13.03
C TYR A 374 17.08 19.00 13.21
N ASP A 375 18.35 19.43 13.21
CA ASP A 375 18.73 20.80 13.60
C ASP A 375 18.91 21.75 12.42
N ASN A 376 19.23 21.21 11.21
CA ASN A 376 19.53 22.07 10.06
C ASN A 376 18.28 22.40 9.25
N PHE A 377 17.41 23.24 9.81
CA PHE A 377 16.23 23.75 9.12
C PHE A 377 16.03 25.26 9.36
N GLU A 378 15.29 25.86 8.48
CA GLU A 378 14.75 27.22 8.61
C GLU A 378 13.24 27.20 8.43
N VAL A 379 12.54 28.18 9.00
CA VAL A 379 11.10 28.35 8.84
C VAL A 379 10.80 29.67 8.16
N ILE A 380 9.93 29.64 7.18
CA ILE A 380 9.45 30.80 6.42
C ILE A 380 7.94 30.88 6.63
N VAL A 381 7.51 31.73 7.54
CA VAL A 381 6.10 32.08 7.74
C VAL A 381 5.71 33.04 6.63
N ILE A 382 4.69 32.66 5.84
CA ILE A 382 4.22 33.46 4.70
C ILE A 382 2.92 34.16 5.11
N GLU A 383 3.05 35.40 5.51
CA GLU A 383 1.95 36.26 5.92
C GLU A 383 1.07 36.64 4.72
N ASN A 384 -0.25 36.38 4.80
CA ASN A 384 -1.19 36.73 3.72
C ASN A 384 -2.34 37.61 4.19
N ASN A 385 -2.10 38.92 4.27
CA ASN A 385 -3.11 39.94 4.54
C ASN A 385 -3.90 39.71 5.85
N SER A 386 -3.20 39.47 6.95
CA SER A 386 -3.79 39.43 8.29
C SER A 386 -4.42 40.76 8.65
N THR A 387 -5.53 40.71 9.36
CA THR A 387 -6.31 41.90 9.75
C THR A 387 -6.34 42.13 11.25
N ASP A 388 -6.03 41.09 12.04
CA ASP A 388 -5.94 41.18 13.49
C ASP A 388 -4.61 41.85 13.90
N PRO A 389 -4.62 42.99 14.62
CA PRO A 389 -3.42 43.64 15.14
C PRO A 389 -2.58 42.73 16.05
N ALA A 390 -3.18 41.71 16.70
CA ALA A 390 -2.47 40.74 17.51
C ALA A 390 -1.50 39.90 16.68
N THR A 391 -1.81 39.66 15.41
CA THR A 391 -0.95 38.91 14.49
C THR A 391 0.39 39.60 14.26
N GLU A 392 0.39 40.93 14.04
CA GLU A 392 1.63 41.68 13.88
C GLU A 392 2.46 41.69 15.16
N ALA A 393 1.80 41.86 16.31
CA ALA A 393 2.48 41.79 17.61
C ALA A 393 3.10 40.40 17.83
N TYR A 394 2.42 39.33 17.44
CA TYR A 394 2.94 37.96 17.51
C TYR A 394 4.18 37.78 16.61
N TYR A 395 4.15 38.28 15.38
CA TYR A 395 5.31 38.17 14.47
C TYR A 395 6.55 38.83 15.00
N GLN A 396 6.43 39.90 15.78
CA GLN A 396 7.57 40.55 16.44
C GLN A 396 8.22 39.67 17.52
N THR A 397 7.51 38.67 18.03
CA THR A 397 8.04 37.73 19.04
C THR A 397 8.83 36.58 18.43
N ILE A 398 8.60 36.25 17.18
CA ILE A 398 9.16 35.08 16.49
C ILE A 398 10.70 35.04 16.55
N PRO A 399 11.45 36.10 16.22
CA PRO A 399 12.91 36.06 16.23
C PRO A 399 13.55 35.76 17.60
N GLY A 400 12.84 36.06 18.67
CA GLY A 400 13.31 35.79 20.04
C GLY A 400 12.98 34.39 20.55
N ARG A 401 12.08 33.68 19.86
CA ARG A 401 11.56 32.37 20.29
C ARG A 401 11.99 31.20 19.37
N PHE A 402 12.12 31.46 18.08
CA PHE A 402 12.33 30.44 17.08
C PHE A 402 13.55 30.75 16.21
N ALA A 403 14.59 29.94 16.34
CA ALA A 403 15.83 30.14 15.59
C ALA A 403 15.63 29.98 14.09
N ARG A 404 16.25 30.85 13.26
CA ARG A 404 16.14 30.78 11.79
C ARG A 404 14.69 30.79 11.28
N CYS A 405 13.78 31.47 11.97
CA CYS A 405 12.42 31.70 11.56
C CYS A 405 12.24 33.13 11.06
N LYS A 406 11.77 33.30 9.83
CA LYS A 406 11.52 34.60 9.20
C LYS A 406 10.08 34.72 8.70
N VAL A 407 9.55 35.96 8.70
CA VAL A 407 8.23 36.27 8.17
C VAL A 407 8.38 37.00 6.84
N VAL A 408 7.76 36.51 5.78
CA VAL A 408 7.70 37.15 4.47
C VAL A 408 6.24 37.50 4.13
N ARG A 409 6.01 38.60 3.40
CA ARG A 409 4.66 39.13 3.19
C ARG A 409 4.20 38.98 1.76
N TYR A 410 3.17 38.14 1.55
CA TYR A 410 2.49 37.98 0.28
C TYR A 410 1.25 38.89 0.21
N GLN A 411 1.23 39.80 -0.76
CA GLN A 411 0.20 40.83 -0.90
C GLN A 411 -1.01 40.42 -1.78
N GLY A 412 -0.98 39.22 -2.36
CA GLY A 412 -2.03 38.74 -3.24
C GLY A 412 -3.30 38.29 -2.50
N THR A 413 -4.37 38.04 -3.25
CA THR A 413 -5.56 37.37 -2.73
C THR A 413 -5.21 35.94 -2.29
N PHE A 414 -6.04 35.35 -1.41
CA PHE A 414 -5.81 33.99 -0.94
C PHE A 414 -5.78 32.99 -2.10
N ASN A 415 -4.64 32.37 -2.29
CA ASN A 415 -4.35 31.33 -3.24
C ASN A 415 -3.22 30.49 -2.65
N PHE A 416 -3.55 29.30 -2.13
CA PHE A 416 -2.59 28.45 -1.41
C PHE A 416 -1.37 28.12 -2.27
N SER A 417 -1.60 27.85 -3.56
CA SER A 417 -0.52 27.56 -4.51
C SER A 417 0.41 28.76 -4.71
N ALA A 418 -0.15 29.94 -4.96
CA ALA A 418 0.63 31.16 -5.16
C ALA A 418 1.40 31.59 -3.90
N ILE A 419 0.78 31.42 -2.72
CA ILE A 419 1.43 31.72 -1.44
C ILE A 419 2.66 30.84 -1.22
N ASN A 420 2.53 29.50 -1.44
CA ASN A 420 3.66 28.59 -1.31
C ASN A 420 4.73 28.82 -2.38
N ASN A 421 4.34 29.09 -3.65
CA ASN A 421 5.27 29.46 -4.71
C ASN A 421 6.06 30.72 -4.38
N PHE A 422 5.41 31.72 -3.79
CA PHE A 422 6.06 32.94 -3.32
C PHE A 422 7.03 32.62 -2.18
N GLY A 423 6.60 31.85 -1.17
CA GLY A 423 7.46 31.45 -0.04
C GLY A 423 8.71 30.68 -0.48
N ALA A 424 8.57 29.82 -1.48
CA ALA A 424 9.67 29.03 -2.03
C ALA A 424 10.79 29.86 -2.69
N GLN A 425 10.53 31.15 -3.00
CA GLN A 425 11.56 32.06 -3.51
C GLN A 425 12.55 32.50 -2.42
N PHE A 426 12.14 32.42 -1.14
CA PHE A 426 12.94 32.78 0.02
C PHE A 426 13.60 31.57 0.67
N ALA A 427 13.42 30.38 0.10
CA ALA A 427 13.94 29.12 0.62
C ALA A 427 15.39 28.90 0.15
N ASP A 428 16.29 28.70 1.10
CA ASP A 428 17.70 28.40 0.88
C ASP A 428 17.98 26.88 0.98
N GLY A 429 17.01 26.11 1.47
CA GLY A 429 17.14 24.68 1.70
C GLY A 429 17.17 23.83 0.45
N GLU A 430 17.90 22.71 0.52
CA GLU A 430 17.90 21.65 -0.50
C GLU A 430 16.56 20.92 -0.55
N HIS A 431 15.83 20.92 0.58
CA HIS A 431 14.50 20.34 0.70
C HIS A 431 13.50 21.41 1.14
N LEU A 432 12.29 21.34 0.57
CA LEU A 432 11.13 22.13 0.98
C LEU A 432 10.16 21.24 1.74
N LEU A 433 9.62 21.74 2.85
CA LEU A 433 8.45 21.19 3.50
C LEU A 433 7.30 22.20 3.42
N LEU A 434 6.26 21.89 2.67
CA LEU A 434 4.98 22.59 2.77
C LEU A 434 4.30 22.13 4.05
N LEU A 435 3.94 23.03 4.94
CA LEU A 435 3.34 22.73 6.24
C LEU A 435 2.23 23.73 6.54
N ASN A 436 1.03 23.24 6.82
CA ASN A 436 -0.07 24.10 7.24
C ASN A 436 0.18 24.67 8.64
N ASN A 437 -0.32 25.90 8.89
CA ASN A 437 -0.17 26.57 10.19
C ASN A 437 -0.99 25.94 11.33
N ASP A 438 -1.92 25.04 11.01
CA ASP A 438 -2.78 24.31 11.95
C ASP A 438 -2.35 22.83 12.15
N ILE A 439 -1.08 22.53 11.85
CA ILE A 439 -0.42 21.26 12.17
C ILE A 439 0.18 21.30 13.58
N GLU A 440 0.01 20.23 14.34
CA GLU A 440 0.72 19.99 15.59
C GLU A 440 1.55 18.71 15.49
N VAL A 441 2.86 18.85 15.50
CA VAL A 441 3.80 17.72 15.32
C VAL A 441 3.85 16.86 16.58
N LEU A 442 3.72 15.54 16.41
CA LEU A 442 3.67 14.56 17.50
C LEU A 442 4.96 13.73 17.63
N SER A 443 5.48 13.22 16.51
CA SER A 443 6.65 12.33 16.53
C SER A 443 7.95 13.10 16.71
N HIS A 444 8.82 12.66 17.62
CA HIS A 444 10.06 13.35 17.97
C HIS A 444 11.13 13.45 16.86
N ASP A 445 11.06 12.59 15.86
CA ASP A 445 12.00 12.55 14.73
C ASP A 445 11.36 13.10 13.43
N PHE A 446 10.40 14.00 13.51
CA PHE A 446 9.50 14.37 12.42
C PHE A 446 10.20 14.81 11.12
N LEU A 447 11.04 15.84 11.18
CA LEU A 447 11.78 16.31 10.00
C LEU A 447 12.83 15.31 9.53
N ARG A 448 13.49 14.63 10.47
CA ARG A 448 14.47 13.59 10.17
C ARG A 448 13.81 12.43 9.40
N GLU A 449 12.64 12.02 9.83
CA GLU A 449 11.90 10.93 9.17
C GLU A 449 11.50 11.30 7.73
N LEU A 450 10.88 12.45 7.52
CA LEU A 450 10.53 12.94 6.19
C LEU A 450 11.76 13.10 5.29
N LEU A 451 12.85 13.66 5.83
CA LEU A 451 14.11 13.85 5.08
C LEU A 451 14.74 12.52 4.69
N SER A 452 14.65 11.50 5.54
CA SER A 452 15.25 10.19 5.31
C SER A 452 14.74 9.54 4.00
N TYR A 453 13.49 9.77 3.65
CA TYR A 453 12.91 9.36 2.35
C TYR A 453 13.17 10.40 1.26
N SER A 454 12.98 11.68 1.56
CA SER A 454 13.09 12.75 0.57
C SER A 454 14.49 12.89 -0.05
N GLN A 455 15.55 12.50 0.68
CA GLN A 455 16.92 12.53 0.15
C GLN A 455 17.18 11.48 -0.96
N ARG A 456 16.41 10.40 -1.00
CA ARG A 456 16.56 9.33 -2.01
C ARG A 456 16.32 9.87 -3.41
N PRO A 457 17.14 9.47 -4.42
CA PRO A 457 17.04 10.01 -5.78
C PRO A 457 15.74 9.61 -6.50
N ASP A 458 15.15 8.48 -6.14
CA ASP A 458 13.91 7.92 -6.70
C ASP A 458 12.63 8.51 -6.08
N VAL A 459 12.75 9.32 -5.00
CA VAL A 459 11.62 9.90 -4.28
C VAL A 459 11.35 11.33 -4.74
N GLY A 460 10.10 11.62 -5.09
CA GLY A 460 9.60 12.93 -5.49
C GLY A 460 9.01 13.74 -4.34
N ALA A 461 8.06 13.13 -3.60
CA ALA A 461 7.41 13.74 -2.45
C ALA A 461 7.27 12.76 -1.29
N VAL A 462 7.24 13.30 -0.06
CA VAL A 462 7.04 12.52 1.17
C VAL A 462 5.94 13.17 2.00
N GLY A 463 4.95 12.39 2.42
CA GLY A 463 3.86 12.82 3.29
C GLY A 463 3.88 12.14 4.65
N ALA A 464 3.39 12.84 5.66
CA ALA A 464 3.24 12.37 7.03
C ALA A 464 1.89 11.67 7.25
N LYS A 465 1.75 10.92 8.34
CA LYS A 465 0.47 10.44 8.87
C LYS A 465 -0.20 11.56 9.65
N LEU A 466 -1.38 11.99 9.19
CA LEU A 466 -2.11 13.06 9.85
C LEU A 466 -3.37 12.52 10.52
N TYR A 467 -3.68 13.09 11.69
CA TYR A 467 -4.85 12.76 12.48
C TYR A 467 -5.77 13.96 12.63
N TYR A 468 -7.06 13.69 12.73
CA TYR A 468 -8.01 14.65 13.28
C TYR A 468 -7.83 14.78 14.80
N PRO A 469 -8.32 15.88 15.43
CA PRO A 469 -8.21 16.08 16.87
C PRO A 469 -8.90 15.01 17.74
N ASP A 470 -9.72 14.16 17.15
CA ASP A 470 -10.42 13.04 17.80
C ASP A 470 -9.66 11.70 17.69
N ASP A 471 -8.36 11.73 17.33
CA ASP A 471 -7.51 10.55 17.12
C ASP A 471 -7.99 9.63 15.98
N THR A 472 -8.76 10.14 15.03
CA THR A 472 -9.02 9.41 13.79
C THR A 472 -8.06 9.84 12.67
N ILE A 473 -7.78 8.94 11.74
CA ILE A 473 -6.89 9.19 10.61
C ILE A 473 -7.53 10.21 9.66
N GLN A 474 -6.81 11.28 9.35
CA GLN A 474 -7.16 12.23 8.32
C GLN A 474 -6.45 11.90 7.00
N HIS A 475 -5.15 11.60 7.06
CA HIS A 475 -4.31 11.32 5.90
C HIS A 475 -3.35 10.16 6.15
N ALA A 476 -3.37 9.20 5.23
CA ALA A 476 -2.40 8.12 5.13
C ALA A 476 -2.12 7.79 3.64
N GLY A 477 -1.92 8.83 2.81
CA GLY A 477 -1.78 8.75 1.37
C GLY A 477 -3.06 9.16 0.63
N VAL A 478 -2.96 9.40 -0.68
CA VAL A 478 -4.08 9.80 -1.55
C VAL A 478 -4.34 8.74 -2.60
N LEU A 479 -5.60 8.30 -2.68
CA LEU A 479 -6.12 7.34 -3.66
C LEU A 479 -6.82 8.07 -4.80
N MET A 480 -6.55 7.66 -6.04
CA MET A 480 -7.23 8.19 -7.23
C MET A 480 -8.55 7.47 -7.49
N GLY A 481 -9.51 8.18 -8.09
CA GLY A 481 -10.80 7.63 -8.49
C GLY A 481 -11.87 7.60 -7.40
N ILE A 482 -11.52 7.90 -6.15
CA ILE A 482 -12.48 7.94 -5.04
C ILE A 482 -13.51 9.06 -5.30
N ASN A 483 -14.79 8.68 -5.29
CA ASN A 483 -15.92 9.57 -5.58
C ASN A 483 -15.74 10.37 -6.90
N GLY A 484 -15.12 9.74 -7.91
CA GLY A 484 -14.84 10.38 -9.20
C GLY A 484 -13.80 11.50 -9.14
N SER A 485 -12.90 11.45 -8.15
CA SER A 485 -11.85 12.45 -7.92
C SER A 485 -10.61 11.81 -7.25
N ALA A 486 -10.21 12.30 -6.10
CA ALA A 486 -9.18 11.74 -5.24
C ALA A 486 -9.64 11.83 -3.79
N GLY A 487 -9.21 10.88 -2.96
CA GLY A 487 -9.57 10.81 -1.53
C GLY A 487 -8.41 10.35 -0.66
N HIS A 488 -8.49 10.62 0.64
CA HIS A 488 -7.47 10.22 1.59
C HIS A 488 -7.65 8.75 2.00
N SER A 489 -6.60 7.96 1.90
CA SER A 489 -6.58 6.55 2.32
C SER A 489 -6.96 6.41 3.80
N HIS A 490 -7.85 5.46 4.11
CA HIS A 490 -8.28 5.10 5.48
C HIS A 490 -8.81 6.27 6.32
N LYS A 491 -9.41 7.28 5.69
CA LYS A 491 -9.99 8.43 6.39
C LYS A 491 -10.98 7.98 7.46
N SER A 492 -10.91 8.61 8.64
CA SER A 492 -11.74 8.32 9.82
C SER A 492 -11.54 6.94 10.46
N TYR A 493 -10.47 6.21 10.09
CA TYR A 493 -10.06 5.02 10.84
C TYR A 493 -9.44 5.41 12.18
N PRO A 494 -9.55 4.56 13.22
CA PRO A 494 -8.88 4.81 14.49
C PRO A 494 -7.36 4.91 14.32
N ARG A 495 -6.70 5.76 15.11
CA ARG A 495 -5.22 5.89 15.12
C ARG A 495 -4.50 4.55 15.28
N THR A 496 -5.08 3.63 16.07
CA THR A 496 -4.53 2.31 16.37
C THR A 496 -4.76 1.27 15.28
N ALA A 497 -5.50 1.61 14.21
CA ALA A 497 -5.74 0.67 13.12
C ALA A 497 -4.44 0.36 12.37
N VAL A 498 -4.26 -0.90 12.00
CA VAL A 498 -3.11 -1.36 11.19
C VAL A 498 -3.38 -1.26 9.68
N GLY A 499 -4.64 -1.15 9.29
CA GLY A 499 -5.08 -1.11 7.89
C GLY A 499 -5.07 -2.47 7.21
N ASP A 500 -5.63 -2.52 5.99
CA ASP A 500 -5.56 -3.69 5.13
C ASP A 500 -4.10 -4.03 4.83
N MET A 501 -3.70 -5.28 5.01
CA MET A 501 -2.32 -5.75 4.81
C MET A 501 -1.25 -4.81 5.44
N TYR A 502 -1.49 -4.30 6.65
CA TYR A 502 -0.59 -3.42 7.41
C TYR A 502 -0.28 -2.05 6.78
N ARG A 503 -1.10 -1.56 5.85
CA ARG A 503 -0.85 -0.30 5.11
C ARG A 503 -0.74 0.94 6.00
N LEU A 504 -1.36 0.96 7.17
CA LEU A 504 -1.33 2.10 8.09
C LEU A 504 -0.12 2.16 9.01
N VAL A 505 0.65 1.07 9.08
CA VAL A 505 1.81 0.95 9.97
C VAL A 505 3.11 0.68 9.21
N THR A 506 3.04 0.56 7.88
CA THR A 506 4.19 0.42 6.98
C THR A 506 4.27 1.60 6.02
N THR A 507 5.46 1.85 5.49
CA THR A 507 5.66 2.85 4.43
C THR A 507 4.95 2.42 3.16
N GLN A 508 4.28 3.36 2.49
CA GLN A 508 3.53 3.11 1.27
C GLN A 508 3.97 4.01 0.13
N ASP A 509 3.92 3.47 -1.07
CA ASP A 509 3.96 4.25 -2.30
C ASP A 509 2.53 4.63 -2.70
N TYR A 510 2.28 5.89 -3.01
CA TYR A 510 1.00 6.40 -3.48
C TYR A 510 1.17 7.30 -4.71
N MET A 511 0.09 7.56 -5.43
CA MET A 511 0.13 8.54 -6.52
C MET A 511 0.28 9.97 -6.00
N ALA A 512 -0.18 10.24 -4.77
CA ALA A 512 -0.02 11.55 -4.15
C ALA A 512 -0.05 11.49 -2.61
N VAL A 513 0.45 12.57 -2.00
CA VAL A 513 0.35 12.89 -0.58
C VAL A 513 -0.17 14.32 -0.41
N THR A 514 -0.72 14.67 0.76
CA THR A 514 -1.37 15.97 0.98
C THR A 514 -0.38 17.11 1.17
N GLY A 515 -0.71 18.28 0.62
CA GLY A 515 0.03 19.52 0.79
C GLY A 515 -0.03 20.12 2.20
N ALA A 516 -0.87 19.58 3.08
CA ALA A 516 -0.87 19.97 4.49
C ALA A 516 0.45 19.63 5.19
N CYS A 517 1.14 18.55 4.72
CA CYS A 517 2.50 18.18 5.12
C CYS A 517 3.17 17.43 3.98
N LEU A 518 3.92 18.12 3.13
CA LEU A 518 4.57 17.54 1.95
C LEU A 518 6.03 18.00 1.87
N MET A 519 6.96 17.04 1.99
CA MET A 519 8.37 17.31 1.77
C MET A 519 8.79 16.89 0.36
N THR A 520 9.58 17.73 -0.31
CA THR A 520 10.14 17.47 -1.65
C THR A 520 11.51 18.16 -1.79
N LYS A 521 12.30 17.75 -2.80
CA LYS A 521 13.54 18.48 -3.12
C LYS A 521 13.23 19.84 -3.74
N THR A 522 13.90 20.90 -3.29
CA THR A 522 13.74 22.27 -3.82
C THR A 522 13.97 22.32 -5.34
N ALA A 523 14.96 21.58 -5.81
CA ALA A 523 15.25 21.49 -7.25
C ALA A 523 14.07 20.89 -8.05
N LEU A 524 13.42 19.84 -7.52
CA LEU A 524 12.23 19.23 -8.14
C LEU A 524 11.04 20.19 -8.12
N TYR A 525 10.83 20.89 -6.99
CA TYR A 525 9.74 21.88 -6.89
C TYR A 525 9.88 22.96 -7.95
N ARG A 526 11.07 23.53 -8.07
CA ARG A 526 11.38 24.58 -9.09
C ARG A 526 11.28 24.04 -10.52
N ALA A 527 11.82 22.83 -10.78
CA ALA A 527 11.79 22.20 -12.12
C ALA A 527 10.39 21.82 -12.60
N ASN A 528 9.43 21.61 -11.66
CA ASN A 528 8.03 21.36 -11.98
C ASN A 528 7.18 22.65 -12.06
N GLY A 529 7.78 23.84 -11.87
CA GLY A 529 7.09 25.13 -11.86
C GLY A 529 6.29 25.39 -10.58
N GLY A 530 6.58 24.66 -9.48
CA GLY A 530 5.83 24.74 -8.24
C GLY A 530 4.42 24.16 -8.34
N LEU A 531 3.52 24.67 -7.49
CA LEU A 531 2.09 24.37 -7.54
C LEU A 531 1.41 25.17 -8.67
N ASP A 532 0.40 24.59 -9.32
CA ASP A 532 -0.35 25.24 -10.41
C ASP A 532 -1.37 26.24 -9.83
N GLU A 533 -0.96 27.51 -9.68
CA GLU A 533 -1.76 28.56 -9.07
C GLU A 533 -2.94 29.06 -9.92
N GLU A 534 -2.95 28.75 -11.22
CA GLU A 534 -4.04 29.14 -12.12
C GLU A 534 -5.20 28.13 -12.09
N LYS A 535 -4.87 26.84 -12.17
CA LYS A 535 -5.87 25.76 -12.26
C LYS A 535 -6.27 25.21 -10.90
N PHE A 536 -5.36 25.23 -9.94
CA PHE A 536 -5.51 24.61 -8.62
C PHE A 536 -5.05 25.59 -7.52
N ALA A 537 -5.81 26.65 -7.36
CA ALA A 537 -5.48 27.68 -6.38
C ALA A 537 -5.48 27.17 -4.94
N VAL A 538 -6.36 26.22 -4.61
CA VAL A 538 -6.55 25.69 -3.26
C VAL A 538 -6.72 24.18 -3.23
N ALA A 539 -7.64 23.60 -4.01
CA ALA A 539 -7.87 22.16 -4.04
C ALA A 539 -7.05 21.49 -5.14
N TYR A 540 -6.63 20.24 -4.90
CA TYR A 540 -5.91 19.38 -5.86
C TYR A 540 -4.52 19.86 -6.29
N ASN A 541 -4.00 20.95 -5.75
CA ASN A 541 -2.66 21.45 -6.09
C ASN A 541 -1.53 20.50 -5.71
N ASP A 542 -1.66 19.87 -4.55
CA ASP A 542 -0.78 18.85 -4.03
C ASP A 542 -0.86 17.55 -4.85
N VAL A 543 -2.07 17.12 -5.18
CA VAL A 543 -2.27 15.93 -6.03
C VAL A 543 -1.73 16.17 -7.43
N ASP A 544 -1.98 17.35 -8.03
CA ASP A 544 -1.40 17.76 -9.32
C ASP A 544 0.13 17.74 -9.29
N TYR A 545 0.72 18.30 -8.24
CA TYR A 545 2.17 18.31 -8.05
C TYR A 545 2.74 16.89 -7.96
N CYS A 546 2.16 16.06 -7.12
CA CYS A 546 2.59 14.67 -6.95
C CYS A 546 2.43 13.85 -8.24
N LEU A 547 1.33 14.02 -8.97
CA LEU A 547 1.12 13.33 -10.24
C LEU A 547 2.15 13.73 -11.30
N LYS A 548 2.57 15.00 -11.36
CA LYS A 548 3.69 15.43 -12.22
C LYS A 548 5.01 14.73 -11.87
N LEU A 549 5.28 14.53 -10.57
CA LEU A 549 6.45 13.78 -10.10
C LEU A 549 6.35 12.29 -10.48
N TRP A 550 5.19 11.68 -10.22
CA TRP A 550 4.94 10.29 -10.55
C TRP A 550 5.05 10.01 -12.06
N GLN A 551 4.54 10.89 -12.92
CA GLN A 551 4.69 10.81 -14.37
C GLN A 551 6.14 10.88 -14.86
N ARG A 552 7.06 11.38 -14.04
CA ARG A 552 8.51 11.38 -14.27
C ARG A 552 9.20 10.12 -13.72
N GLY A 553 8.44 9.15 -13.21
CA GLY A 553 8.95 7.91 -12.63
C GLY A 553 9.46 8.06 -11.19
N LEU A 554 9.07 9.13 -10.48
CA LEU A 554 9.43 9.33 -9.07
C LEU A 554 8.33 8.80 -8.15
N LEU A 555 8.72 8.27 -7.00
CA LEU A 555 7.81 7.78 -5.97
C LEU A 555 7.28 8.92 -5.11
N ASN A 556 6.00 8.86 -4.74
CA ASN A 556 5.43 9.68 -3.68
C ASN A 556 5.17 8.76 -2.49
N VAL A 557 5.86 9.03 -1.39
CA VAL A 557 5.96 8.13 -0.25
C VAL A 557 5.13 8.66 0.93
N TYR A 558 4.31 7.81 1.50
CA TYR A 558 3.70 8.02 2.81
C TYR A 558 4.54 7.28 3.86
N THR A 559 4.95 7.98 4.93
CA THR A 559 5.58 7.34 6.08
C THR A 559 4.70 7.42 7.33
N PRO A 560 4.41 6.29 8.01
CA PRO A 560 3.61 6.29 9.22
C PRO A 560 4.37 6.78 10.46
N ARG A 561 5.69 7.02 10.36
CA ARG A 561 6.55 7.43 11.48
C ARG A 561 6.60 8.94 11.68
N ALA A 562 6.26 9.72 10.67
CA ALA A 562 6.06 11.17 10.82
C ALA A 562 4.58 11.41 11.14
N GLU A 563 4.25 11.68 12.39
CA GLU A 563 2.87 11.83 12.86
C GLU A 563 2.58 13.26 13.32
N ALA A 564 1.40 13.76 12.97
CA ALA A 564 0.93 15.07 13.41
C ALA A 564 -0.61 15.12 13.49
N TYR A 565 -1.15 15.99 14.35
CA TYR A 565 -2.55 16.43 14.24
C TYR A 565 -2.67 17.53 13.19
N HIS A 566 -3.79 17.55 12.47
CA HIS A 566 -4.16 18.62 11.56
C HIS A 566 -5.57 19.13 11.93
N TYR A 567 -5.63 20.33 12.45
CA TYR A 567 -6.85 20.97 12.99
C TYR A 567 -7.72 21.62 11.91
N GLU A 568 -7.83 20.99 10.76
CA GLU A 568 -8.44 21.43 9.50
C GLU A 568 -9.65 22.36 9.66
N SER A 569 -9.81 23.30 8.71
CA SER A 569 -11.00 24.14 8.47
C SER A 569 -11.24 25.33 9.39
N LYS A 570 -10.33 25.69 10.31
CA LYS A 570 -10.53 26.87 11.15
C LYS A 570 -10.34 28.19 10.39
N SER A 571 -9.34 28.24 9.50
CA SER A 571 -8.99 29.47 8.77
C SER A 571 -9.74 29.67 7.45
N ARG A 572 -10.12 28.56 6.78
CA ARG A 572 -10.66 28.57 5.41
C ARG A 572 -12.18 28.47 5.35
N GLY A 573 -12.81 27.89 6.34
CA GLY A 573 -14.22 27.48 6.29
C GLY A 573 -14.44 26.28 5.36
N LEU A 574 -15.64 25.71 5.38
CA LEU A 574 -15.99 24.58 4.53
C LEU A 574 -16.08 25.03 3.06
N ASP A 575 -15.54 24.23 2.13
CA ASP A 575 -15.64 24.46 0.66
C ASP A 575 -17.08 24.41 0.14
N THR A 576 -18.04 24.05 0.99
CA THR A 576 -19.49 24.02 0.70
C THR A 576 -20.17 25.39 0.76
N LEU A 577 -19.49 26.46 1.21
CA LEU A 577 -20.06 27.81 1.25
C LEU A 577 -19.95 28.50 -0.14
N SER A 578 -20.94 29.29 -0.51
CA SER A 578 -21.30 29.76 -1.87
C SER A 578 -20.18 30.15 -2.84
N GLU A 579 -19.16 30.91 -2.43
CA GLU A 579 -18.04 31.30 -3.31
C GLU A 579 -16.93 30.24 -3.35
N ASN A 580 -16.65 29.60 -2.22
CA ASN A 580 -15.72 28.49 -2.13
C ASN A 580 -16.21 27.28 -2.94
N ALA A 581 -17.50 26.99 -2.93
CA ALA A 581 -18.10 25.91 -3.72
C ALA A 581 -17.87 26.08 -5.22
N LYS A 582 -18.06 27.29 -5.77
CA LYS A 582 -17.83 27.57 -7.20
C LYS A 582 -16.35 27.39 -7.59
N ARG A 583 -15.43 27.84 -6.74
CA ARG A 583 -14.01 27.62 -6.95
C ARG A 583 -13.69 26.13 -6.92
N TYR A 584 -14.13 25.41 -5.88
CA TYR A 584 -13.90 23.98 -5.73
C TYR A 584 -14.42 23.18 -6.93
N GLU A 585 -15.65 23.42 -7.38
CA GLU A 585 -16.22 22.73 -8.55
C GLU A 585 -15.43 23.01 -9.84
N ARG A 586 -14.92 24.23 -10.02
CA ARG A 586 -14.03 24.56 -11.15
C ARG A 586 -12.70 23.82 -11.06
N GLU A 587 -12.06 23.79 -9.88
CA GLU A 587 -10.79 23.10 -9.65
C GLU A 587 -10.97 21.59 -9.81
N LYS A 588 -12.07 21.02 -9.32
CA LYS A 588 -12.46 19.61 -9.53
C LYS A 588 -12.65 19.29 -11.02
N ALA A 589 -13.32 20.15 -11.75
CA ALA A 589 -13.50 19.97 -13.21
C ALA A 589 -12.16 20.03 -13.97
N ASN A 590 -11.28 20.96 -13.61
CA ASN A 590 -9.92 21.06 -14.16
C ASN A 590 -9.11 19.79 -13.85
N PHE A 591 -9.20 19.28 -12.63
CA PHE A 591 -8.52 18.07 -12.18
C PHE A 591 -9.01 16.84 -12.95
N TYR A 592 -10.32 16.66 -13.06
CA TYR A 592 -10.90 15.58 -13.83
C TYR A 592 -10.49 15.66 -15.32
N ALA A 593 -10.55 16.84 -15.93
CA ALA A 593 -10.17 17.02 -17.33
C ALA A 593 -8.69 16.65 -17.58
N LYS A 594 -7.80 16.98 -16.65
CA LYS A 594 -6.37 16.73 -16.76
C LYS A 594 -5.99 15.27 -16.48
N TYR A 595 -6.65 14.62 -15.50
CA TYR A 595 -6.25 13.33 -14.96
C TYR A 595 -7.32 12.22 -15.09
N LYS A 596 -8.27 12.40 -16.02
CA LYS A 596 -9.39 11.48 -16.27
C LYS A 596 -8.96 10.00 -16.33
N GLN A 597 -7.86 9.71 -16.99
CA GLN A 597 -7.36 8.33 -17.13
C GLN A 597 -7.04 7.65 -15.79
N TYR A 598 -6.54 8.39 -14.81
CA TYR A 598 -6.22 7.88 -13.47
C TYR A 598 -7.46 7.83 -12.58
N ILE A 599 -8.37 8.80 -12.76
CA ILE A 599 -9.61 8.88 -11.97
C ILE A 599 -10.59 7.77 -12.36
N ASP A 600 -10.76 7.50 -13.65
CA ASP A 600 -11.78 6.55 -14.12
C ASP A 600 -11.30 5.09 -14.07
N ASN A 601 -10.01 4.83 -14.26
CA ASN A 601 -9.59 3.47 -14.61
C ASN A 601 -8.32 2.97 -13.90
N TYR A 602 -7.54 3.83 -13.23
CA TYR A 602 -6.21 3.38 -12.88
C TYR A 602 -5.55 4.15 -11.73
N ASP A 603 -5.60 3.55 -10.54
CA ASP A 603 -4.65 3.83 -9.47
C ASP A 603 -3.77 2.58 -9.28
N PRO A 604 -2.44 2.64 -9.51
CA PRO A 604 -1.58 1.48 -9.38
C PRO A 604 -1.53 0.92 -7.95
N TYR A 605 -1.81 1.74 -6.96
CA TYR A 605 -1.73 1.35 -5.54
C TYR A 605 -3.09 0.99 -4.95
N TYR A 606 -4.18 1.07 -5.75
CA TYR A 606 -5.54 0.74 -5.35
C TYR A 606 -6.17 -0.30 -6.28
N ASN A 607 -6.20 -1.55 -5.82
CA ASN A 607 -6.65 -2.67 -6.64
C ASN A 607 -8.10 -2.47 -7.10
N PRO A 608 -8.45 -2.82 -8.36
CA PRO A 608 -9.79 -2.63 -8.93
C PRO A 608 -10.90 -3.44 -8.23
N HIS A 609 -10.58 -4.41 -7.38
CA HIS A 609 -11.55 -5.12 -6.55
C HIS A 609 -12.05 -4.29 -5.35
N PHE A 610 -11.34 -3.24 -4.97
CA PHE A 610 -11.81 -2.33 -3.96
C PHE A 610 -12.82 -1.34 -4.52
N ASN A 611 -13.79 -0.94 -3.69
CA ASN A 611 -14.77 0.08 -4.08
C ASN A 611 -14.13 1.47 -4.15
N ASN A 612 -14.66 2.31 -5.02
CA ASN A 612 -14.23 3.71 -5.18
C ASN A 612 -15.22 4.73 -4.59
N LEU A 613 -16.14 4.27 -3.73
CA LEU A 613 -17.10 5.13 -3.05
C LEU A 613 -16.59 5.58 -1.66
N PHE A 614 -15.73 4.77 -1.05
CA PHE A 614 -15.18 5.03 0.29
C PHE A 614 -13.66 4.82 0.29
N GLU A 615 -13.00 5.54 1.15
CA GLU A 615 -11.54 5.56 1.31
C GLU A 615 -11.03 4.43 2.23
N ASN A 616 -11.65 3.26 2.18
CA ASN A 616 -11.53 2.24 3.24
C ASN A 616 -11.05 0.85 2.79
N PHE A 617 -10.59 0.71 1.55
CA PHE A 617 -10.21 -0.59 0.97
C PHE A 617 -11.33 -1.66 1.09
N GLY A 618 -12.58 -1.23 1.20
CA GLY A 618 -13.73 -2.11 1.17
C GLY A 618 -13.93 -2.71 -0.22
N LEU A 619 -14.47 -3.91 -0.29
CA LEU A 619 -14.71 -4.62 -1.55
C LEU A 619 -15.85 -3.99 -2.35
N LYS A 620 -15.80 -4.14 -3.69
CA LYS A 620 -16.90 -3.77 -4.59
C LYS A 620 -18.13 -4.64 -4.38
#